data_5cb23410bfe365afe72b7fdfce2fc540
#
_entry.id   5cb23410bfe365afe72b7fdfce2fc540
#
_cell.length_a   1.000
_cell.length_b   1.000
_cell.length_c   1.000
_cell.angle_alpha   90.00
_cell.angle_beta   90.00
_cell.angle_gamma   90.00
#
_symmetry.space_group_name_H-M   'P 1'
#
loop_
_entity.id
_entity.type
_entity.pdbx_description
1 polymer ?
#
loop_
_entity_poly.entity_id
_entity_poly.type
_entity_poly.pdbx_seq_one_letter_code
_entity_poly.pdbx_strand_id
1 'polypeptide(L)'
;MALKAFVVEDQPGIRDSLIEALAEIAGIEPAGWAPNETAATAWLRDPAHHWDIAIVDLVLEPGGGSGFGVLQAFRKRPPTQKMVVLTATANPDVRRRCEEMGADGVFDKAMETEAMLDYCVKLARAAGGH
;
A
#
# COMPACT_ATOMS: atom_id res chain seq x y z
N MET A 1 14.60 13.24 4.19
CA MET A 1 14.32 11.95 4.84
C MET A 1 13.56 11.05 3.87
N ALA A 2 13.88 9.77 3.89
CA ALA A 2 13.17 8.82 3.04
C ALA A 2 11.77 8.51 3.59
N LEU A 3 10.82 8.35 2.70
CA LEU A 3 9.50 7.86 3.07
C LEU A 3 9.58 6.39 3.49
N LYS A 4 8.62 5.96 4.29
CA LYS A 4 8.52 4.60 4.77
C LYS A 4 7.27 3.93 4.19
N ALA A 5 7.44 2.71 3.66
CA ALA A 5 6.34 1.95 3.06
C ALA A 5 6.01 0.70 3.86
N PHE A 6 4.71 0.49 4.05
CA PHE A 6 4.19 -0.75 4.61
C PHE A 6 3.47 -1.53 3.50
N VAL A 7 3.73 -2.83 3.40
CA VAL A 7 3.18 -3.67 2.33
C VAL A 7 2.28 -4.75 2.91
N VAL A 8 1.05 -4.83 2.40
CA VAL A 8 0.08 -5.86 2.76
C VAL A 8 -0.04 -6.82 1.58
N GLU A 9 0.62 -7.95 1.67
CA GLU A 9 0.73 -8.95 0.61
C GLU A 9 1.04 -10.31 1.22
N ASP A 10 0.26 -11.34 0.87
CA ASP A 10 0.44 -12.68 1.42
C ASP A 10 1.49 -13.54 0.70
N GLN A 11 1.84 -13.21 -0.55
CA GLN A 11 2.83 -13.96 -1.32
C GLN A 11 4.23 -13.38 -1.11
N PRO A 12 5.15 -14.15 -0.46
CA PRO A 12 6.48 -13.62 -0.12
C PRO A 12 7.29 -13.12 -1.31
N GLY A 13 7.23 -13.82 -2.43
CA GLY A 13 7.97 -13.41 -3.63
C GLY A 13 7.52 -12.07 -4.18
N ILE A 14 6.20 -11.86 -4.24
CA ILE A 14 5.64 -10.60 -4.70
C ILE A 14 5.95 -9.48 -3.71
N ARG A 15 5.77 -9.75 -2.42
CA ARG A 15 6.07 -8.81 -1.36
C ARG A 15 7.52 -8.33 -1.41
N ASP A 16 8.46 -9.26 -1.48
CA ASP A 16 9.89 -8.93 -1.45
C ASP A 16 10.32 -8.18 -2.70
N SER A 17 9.80 -8.56 -3.87
CA SER A 17 10.06 -7.85 -5.13
C SER A 17 9.54 -6.42 -5.08
N LEU A 18 8.36 -6.22 -4.49
CA LEU A 18 7.75 -4.90 -4.36
C LEU A 18 8.55 -4.01 -3.41
N ILE A 19 8.95 -4.54 -2.26
CA ILE A 19 9.78 -3.82 -1.29
C ILE A 19 11.09 -3.39 -1.93
N GLU A 20 11.73 -4.29 -2.66
CA GLU A 20 12.99 -4.02 -3.36
C GLU A 20 12.82 -2.93 -4.42
N ALA A 21 11.75 -3.02 -5.22
CA ALA A 21 11.47 -2.04 -6.27
C ALA A 21 11.21 -0.65 -5.69
N LEU A 22 10.48 -0.56 -4.58
CA LEU A 22 10.23 0.72 -3.91
C LEU A 22 11.54 1.37 -3.44
N ALA A 23 12.44 0.57 -2.88
CA ALA A 23 13.72 1.08 -2.42
C ALA A 23 14.60 1.52 -3.58
N GLU A 24 14.72 0.71 -4.62
CA GLU A 24 15.60 0.98 -5.75
C GLU A 24 15.10 2.08 -6.67
N ILE A 25 13.80 2.09 -6.96
CA ILE A 25 13.22 3.00 -7.96
C ILE A 25 12.76 4.32 -7.33
N ALA A 26 12.12 4.25 -6.17
CA ALA A 26 11.53 5.42 -5.53
C ALA A 26 12.31 5.93 -4.32
N GLY A 27 13.29 5.19 -3.85
CA GLY A 27 14.03 5.54 -2.63
C GLY A 27 13.18 5.47 -1.37
N ILE A 28 12.13 4.65 -1.39
CA ILE A 28 11.24 4.49 -0.26
C ILE A 28 11.69 3.28 0.55
N GLU A 29 11.98 3.50 1.83
CA GLU A 29 12.48 2.45 2.71
C GLU A 29 11.35 1.58 3.24
N PRO A 30 11.59 0.27 3.44
CA PRO A 30 10.56 -0.58 4.04
C PRO A 30 10.34 -0.23 5.50
N ALA A 31 9.08 -0.10 5.91
CA ALA A 31 8.72 0.05 7.31
C ALA A 31 8.32 -1.29 7.91
N GLY A 32 7.65 -2.13 7.11
CA GLY A 32 7.20 -3.44 7.55
C GLY A 32 6.28 -4.05 6.50
N TRP A 33 5.72 -5.20 6.83
CA TRP A 33 4.79 -5.90 5.95
C TRP A 33 3.87 -6.79 6.78
N ALA A 34 2.75 -7.18 6.18
CA ALA A 34 1.83 -8.13 6.80
C ALA A 34 1.15 -8.99 5.74
N PRO A 35 0.85 -10.26 6.04
CA PRO A 35 0.23 -11.15 5.07
C PRO A 35 -1.31 -11.12 5.08
N ASN A 36 -1.92 -10.45 6.05
CA ASN A 36 -3.37 -10.46 6.21
C ASN A 36 -3.90 -9.20 6.88
N GLU A 37 -5.21 -9.07 6.91
CA GLU A 37 -5.89 -7.89 7.47
C GLU A 37 -5.57 -7.70 8.96
N THR A 38 -5.64 -8.76 9.75
CA THR A 38 -5.44 -8.68 11.20
C THR A 38 -4.05 -8.17 11.54
N ALA A 39 -3.02 -8.76 10.95
CA ALA A 39 -1.63 -8.34 11.17
C ALA A 39 -1.39 -6.93 10.66
N ALA A 40 -1.95 -6.59 9.50
CA ALA A 40 -1.79 -5.26 8.91
C ALA A 40 -2.42 -4.18 9.80
N THR A 41 -3.66 -4.39 10.25
CA THR A 41 -4.32 -3.39 11.08
C THR A 41 -3.64 -3.22 12.43
N ALA A 42 -3.16 -4.31 13.01
CA ALA A 42 -2.42 -4.24 14.28
C ALA A 42 -1.12 -3.42 14.12
N TRP A 43 -0.38 -3.68 13.04
CA TRP A 43 0.88 -2.97 12.80
C TRP A 43 0.65 -1.48 12.53
N LEU A 44 -0.29 -1.17 11.63
CA LEU A 44 -0.57 0.22 11.23
C LEU A 44 -1.16 1.06 12.37
N ARG A 45 -1.86 0.40 13.30
CA ARG A 45 -2.50 1.07 14.43
C ARG A 45 -1.54 1.43 15.55
N ASP A 46 -0.37 0.78 15.59
CA ASP A 46 0.61 1.00 16.64
C ASP A 46 1.25 2.39 16.49
N PRO A 47 1.10 3.29 17.49
CA PRO A 47 1.63 4.64 17.37
C PRO A 47 3.17 4.71 17.38
N ALA A 48 3.84 3.62 17.76
CA ALA A 48 5.30 3.55 17.70
C ALA A 48 5.80 3.34 16.26
N HIS A 49 4.91 2.91 15.35
CA HIS A 49 5.27 2.68 13.96
C HIS A 49 5.05 3.93 13.12
N HIS A 50 6.06 4.31 12.36
CA HIS A 50 5.94 5.40 11.38
C HIS A 50 5.82 4.83 9.97
N TRP A 51 4.86 5.32 9.20
CA TRP A 51 4.69 4.94 7.80
C TRP A 51 4.10 6.11 7.01
N ASP A 52 4.48 6.20 5.75
CA ASP A 52 4.04 7.27 4.85
C ASP A 52 3.15 6.76 3.74
N ILE A 53 3.35 5.51 3.31
CA ILE A 53 2.51 4.88 2.30
C ILE A 53 2.29 3.41 2.66
N ALA A 54 1.05 2.95 2.51
CA ALA A 54 0.71 1.54 2.62
C ALA A 54 0.26 1.05 1.24
N ILE A 55 0.84 -0.05 0.77
CA ILE A 55 0.47 -0.69 -0.49
C ILE A 55 -0.26 -1.96 -0.14
N VAL A 56 -1.53 -2.05 -0.57
CA VAL A 56 -2.46 -3.06 -0.08
C VAL A 56 -3.01 -3.90 -1.23
N ASP A 57 -2.86 -5.22 -1.12
CA ASP A 57 -3.58 -6.15 -1.99
C ASP A 57 -4.96 -6.40 -1.39
N LEU A 58 -5.97 -6.53 -2.24
CA LEU A 58 -7.34 -6.76 -1.80
C LEU A 58 -7.60 -8.23 -1.47
N VAL A 59 -6.98 -9.14 -2.23
CA VAL A 59 -7.17 -10.58 -2.05
C VAL A 59 -5.99 -11.12 -1.26
N LEU A 60 -6.25 -11.48 -0.03
CA LEU A 60 -5.23 -12.00 0.89
C LEU A 60 -5.47 -13.49 1.14
N GLU A 61 -4.62 -14.12 1.94
CA GLU A 61 -4.73 -15.55 2.23
C GLU A 61 -6.09 -15.91 2.81
N PRO A 62 -6.61 -17.12 2.54
CA PRO A 62 -7.91 -17.55 3.06
C PRO A 62 -7.97 -17.44 4.60
N GLY A 63 -9.07 -16.86 5.09
CA GLY A 63 -9.26 -16.67 6.53
C GLY A 63 -8.53 -15.46 7.10
N GLY A 64 -7.75 -14.76 6.29
CA GLY A 64 -6.96 -13.61 6.72
C GLY A 64 -7.62 -12.25 6.51
N GLY A 65 -8.91 -12.22 6.14
CA GLY A 65 -9.61 -10.98 5.85
C GLY A 65 -9.30 -10.47 4.45
N SER A 66 -9.42 -9.16 4.23
CA SER A 66 -9.19 -8.56 2.92
C SER A 66 -8.54 -7.18 3.03
N GLY A 67 -7.98 -6.72 1.92
CA GLY A 67 -7.45 -5.37 1.82
C GLY A 67 -8.52 -4.30 1.98
N PHE A 68 -9.77 -4.60 1.66
CA PHE A 68 -10.88 -3.66 1.91
C PHE A 68 -11.00 -3.34 3.40
N GLY A 69 -10.84 -4.34 4.27
CA GLY A 69 -10.87 -4.13 5.72
C GLY A 69 -9.74 -3.22 6.20
N VAL A 70 -8.55 -3.36 5.60
CA VAL A 70 -7.43 -2.48 5.93
C VAL A 70 -7.74 -1.04 5.51
N LEU A 71 -8.25 -0.83 4.30
CA LEU A 71 -8.63 0.50 3.82
C LEU A 71 -9.67 1.14 4.74
N GLN A 72 -10.71 0.39 5.09
CA GLN A 72 -11.78 0.90 5.92
C GLN A 72 -11.29 1.27 7.32
N ALA A 73 -10.43 0.46 7.90
CA ALA A 73 -9.88 0.70 9.23
C ALA A 73 -9.09 2.00 9.31
N PHE A 74 -8.45 2.41 8.20
CA PHE A 74 -7.61 3.60 8.15
C PHE A 74 -8.13 4.65 7.17
N ARG A 75 -9.43 4.63 6.89
CA ARG A 75 -10.06 5.62 6.01
C ARG A 75 -9.84 7.04 6.52
N LYS A 76 -9.93 7.23 7.84
CA LYS A 76 -9.62 8.50 8.48
C LYS A 76 -8.18 8.44 8.96
N ARG A 77 -7.33 9.23 8.34
CA ARG A 77 -5.91 9.30 8.65
C ARG A 77 -5.34 10.65 8.24
N PRO A 78 -4.15 11.00 8.72
CA PRO A 78 -3.51 12.25 8.27
C PRO A 78 -3.29 12.22 6.75
N PRO A 79 -3.45 13.36 6.05
CA PRO A 79 -3.27 13.39 4.59
C PRO A 79 -1.84 13.09 4.13
N THR A 80 -0.88 13.08 5.05
CA THR A 80 0.49 12.68 4.77
C THR A 80 0.67 11.16 4.68
N GLN A 81 -0.32 10.40 5.13
CA GLN A 81 -0.31 8.94 5.03
C GLN A 81 -1.17 8.49 3.86
N LYS A 82 -0.54 7.92 2.85
CA LYS A 82 -1.23 7.48 1.63
C LYS A 82 -1.49 5.97 1.67
N MET A 83 -2.63 5.56 1.13
CA MET A 83 -2.94 4.15 0.95
C MET A 83 -3.27 3.90 -0.51
N VAL A 84 -2.50 3.04 -1.15
CA VAL A 84 -2.73 2.65 -2.54
C VAL A 84 -2.99 1.16 -2.62
N VAL A 85 -3.82 0.77 -3.57
CA VAL A 85 -4.18 -0.62 -3.80
C VAL A 85 -3.42 -1.12 -5.02
N LEU A 86 -2.81 -2.29 -4.90
CA LEU A 86 -2.18 -3.01 -6.02
C LEU A 86 -2.77 -4.40 -6.03
N THR A 87 -3.68 -4.67 -6.96
CA THR A 87 -4.46 -5.90 -6.95
C THR A 87 -4.66 -6.48 -8.35
N ALA A 88 -4.81 -7.81 -8.42
CA ALA A 88 -5.12 -8.49 -9.67
C ALA A 88 -6.59 -8.31 -10.11
N THR A 89 -7.44 -7.75 -9.24
CA THR A 89 -8.87 -7.62 -9.49
C THR A 89 -9.32 -6.16 -9.72
N ALA A 90 -8.46 -5.33 -10.29
CA ALA A 90 -8.70 -3.90 -10.48
C ALA A 90 -9.64 -3.60 -11.65
N ASN A 91 -10.91 -3.98 -11.54
CA ASN A 91 -11.94 -3.61 -12.50
C ASN A 91 -12.60 -2.27 -12.09
N PRO A 92 -13.44 -1.64 -12.94
CA PRO A 92 -14.05 -0.35 -12.61
C PRO A 92 -14.83 -0.31 -11.31
N ASP A 93 -15.56 -1.37 -10.98
CA ASP A 93 -16.34 -1.44 -9.75
C ASP A 93 -15.44 -1.52 -8.52
N VAL A 94 -14.39 -2.32 -8.59
CA VAL A 94 -13.40 -2.44 -7.52
C VAL A 94 -12.68 -1.10 -7.31
N ARG A 95 -12.28 -0.44 -8.40
CA ARG A 95 -11.62 0.86 -8.32
C ARG A 95 -12.49 1.90 -7.61
N ARG A 96 -13.76 1.97 -8.01
CA ARG A 96 -14.70 2.90 -7.39
C ARG A 96 -14.88 2.61 -5.90
N ARG A 97 -15.04 1.33 -5.55
CA ARG A 97 -15.21 0.92 -4.16
C ARG A 97 -13.99 1.28 -3.31
N CYS A 98 -12.78 1.07 -3.83
CA CYS A 98 -11.56 1.42 -3.11
C CYS A 98 -11.46 2.93 -2.88
N GLU A 99 -11.79 3.73 -3.90
CA GLU A 99 -11.78 5.18 -3.77
C GLU A 99 -12.79 5.66 -2.75
N GLU A 100 -13.98 5.09 -2.73
CA GLU A 100 -15.01 5.40 -1.72
C GLU A 100 -14.54 5.03 -0.31
N MET A 101 -13.68 4.03 -0.19
CA MET A 101 -13.10 3.61 1.08
C MET A 101 -11.84 4.38 1.46
N GLY A 102 -11.46 5.38 0.67
CA GLY A 102 -10.37 6.27 0.99
C GLY A 102 -9.02 5.94 0.39
N ALA A 103 -8.97 5.04 -0.59
CA ALA A 103 -7.71 4.76 -1.30
C ALA A 103 -7.29 5.98 -2.11
N ASP A 104 -6.00 6.29 -2.08
CA ASP A 104 -5.43 7.40 -2.85
C ASP A 104 -5.10 7.01 -4.28
N GLY A 105 -5.02 5.71 -4.55
CA GLY A 105 -4.82 5.19 -5.91
C GLY A 105 -5.14 3.71 -5.95
N VAL A 106 -5.51 3.23 -7.13
CA VAL A 106 -5.79 1.81 -7.36
C VAL A 106 -5.11 1.39 -8.64
N PHE A 107 -4.30 0.34 -8.56
CA PHE A 107 -3.47 -0.12 -9.68
C PHE A 107 -3.65 -1.61 -9.91
N ASP A 108 -3.68 -2.00 -11.19
CA ASP A 108 -3.73 -3.41 -11.60
C ASP A 108 -2.34 -4.04 -11.45
N LYS A 109 -2.27 -5.15 -10.75
CA LYS A 109 -1.01 -5.82 -10.43
C LYS A 109 -0.27 -6.31 -11.68
N ALA A 110 -1.01 -6.73 -12.71
CA ALA A 110 -0.41 -7.23 -13.94
C ALA A 110 -0.02 -6.12 -14.91
N MET A 111 -0.81 -5.04 -14.98
CA MET A 111 -0.67 -4.03 -16.04
C MET A 111 -0.19 -2.67 -15.56
N GLU A 112 -0.30 -2.38 -14.27
CA GLU A 112 -0.07 -1.02 -13.77
C GLU A 112 0.94 -0.93 -12.63
N THR A 113 1.78 -1.94 -12.44
CA THR A 113 2.82 -1.89 -11.40
C THR A 113 3.78 -0.73 -11.64
N GLU A 114 4.15 -0.47 -12.91
CA GLU A 114 5.02 0.66 -13.24
C GLU A 114 4.34 1.99 -12.93
N ALA A 115 3.05 2.11 -13.23
CA ALA A 115 2.29 3.31 -12.90
C ALA A 115 2.24 3.57 -11.39
N MET A 116 2.11 2.48 -10.61
CA MET A 116 2.14 2.58 -9.15
C MET A 116 3.52 3.05 -8.66
N LEU A 117 4.59 2.51 -9.23
CA LEU A 117 5.95 2.93 -8.88
C LEU A 117 6.19 4.39 -9.27
N ASP A 118 5.67 4.85 -10.42
CA ASP A 118 5.74 6.26 -10.81
C ASP A 118 5.01 7.16 -9.82
N TYR A 119 3.86 6.72 -9.34
CA TYR A 119 3.12 7.42 -8.28
C TYR A 119 4.01 7.57 -7.03
N CYS A 120 4.68 6.50 -6.65
CA CYS A 120 5.56 6.50 -5.48
C CYS A 120 6.77 7.42 -5.67
N VAL A 121 7.36 7.44 -6.87
CA VAL A 121 8.47 8.34 -7.20
C VAL A 121 8.03 9.80 -7.04
N LYS A 122 6.87 10.14 -7.57
CA LYS A 122 6.33 11.51 -7.47
C LYS A 122 6.04 11.88 -6.02
N LEU A 123 5.49 10.94 -5.26
CA LEU A 123 5.21 11.15 -3.83
C LEU A 123 6.50 11.41 -3.06
N ALA A 124 7.54 10.61 -3.30
CA ALA A 124 8.82 10.75 -2.64
C ALA A 124 9.51 12.07 -2.98
N ARG A 125 9.41 12.51 -4.25
CA ARG A 125 9.97 13.79 -4.68
C ARG A 125 9.26 14.97 -4.00
N ALA A 126 7.94 14.92 -3.94
CA ALA A 126 7.16 15.96 -3.29
C ALA A 126 7.48 16.05 -1.80
N ALA A 127 7.65 14.91 -1.14
CA ALA A 127 8.00 14.86 0.28
C ALA A 127 9.43 15.30 0.53
N GLY A 128 10.34 15.05 -0.42
CA GLY A 128 11.72 15.52 -0.33
C GLY A 128 11.87 17.02 -0.45
N GLY A 129 10.82 17.71 -0.88
CA GLY A 129 10.76 19.17 -0.85
C GLY A 129 11.52 19.86 -1.96
N HIS A 130 11.92 19.17 -2.91
CA HIS A 130 12.79 19.80 -3.88
C HIS A 130 12.83 19.15 -5.21
#